data_6a792eed48fedd867a2fc8a8478b381c
#
_entry.id   6a792eed48fedd867a2fc8a8478b381c
#
_cell.length_a   1.000
_cell.length_b   1.000
_cell.length_c   1.000
_cell.angle_alpha   90.00
_cell.angle_beta   90.00
_cell.angle_gamma   90.00
#
_symmetry.space_group_name_H-M   'P 1'
#
loop_
_entity.id
_entity.type
_entity.pdbx_description
1 polymer ?
#
loop_
_entity_poly.entity_id
_entity_poly.type
_entity_poly.pdbx_seq_one_letter_code
_entity_poly.pdbx_strand_id
1 'polypeptide(L)'
;MYTKQQLKELASSNSNKLKKVSDESIKEEFIASFGEEKWKEEEMLSKLIPFSKKVAKHLGVDIVPRVFEELDKEDSRLYFKEQYIAINERYSSNLEECMKCLAHEYRHLFQYYMIALFSKDDTALGTLARLYKKDFDNQVGIEDYEKYMLQVVEIDAYAFTKVYLKKYYKLDIKISNKSYSKIVEEFINRYY
;
A
#
# COMPACT_ATOMS: atom_id res chain seq x y z
N MET A 1 -2.83 -5.55 21.90
CA MET A 1 -3.67 -4.77 20.97
C MET A 1 -3.41 -3.29 21.29
N TYR A 2 -2.78 -2.54 20.38
CA TYR A 2 -2.48 -1.12 20.61
C TYR A 2 -3.77 -0.30 20.51
N THR A 3 -3.96 0.64 21.42
CA THR A 3 -5.09 1.58 21.35
C THR A 3 -4.86 2.59 20.23
N LYS A 4 -5.94 3.22 19.71
CA LYS A 4 -5.87 4.28 18.68
C LYS A 4 -4.95 5.44 19.10
N GLN A 5 -4.80 5.66 20.40
CA GLN A 5 -3.93 6.68 20.98
C GLN A 5 -2.47 6.26 20.95
N GLN A 6 -2.16 4.99 21.27
CA GLN A 6 -0.81 4.44 21.17
C GLN A 6 -0.29 4.38 19.75
N LEU A 7 -1.17 4.10 18.75
CA LEU A 7 -0.81 4.16 17.32
C LEU A 7 -0.56 5.60 16.85
N LYS A 8 -1.33 6.59 17.35
CA LYS A 8 -1.06 8.01 17.10
C LYS A 8 0.24 8.48 17.75
N GLU A 9 0.54 8.02 18.93
CA GLU A 9 1.78 8.33 19.66
C GLU A 9 2.99 7.68 18.98
N LEU A 10 2.88 6.43 18.49
CA LEU A 10 3.90 5.78 17.66
C LEU A 10 4.11 6.51 16.33
N ALA A 11 3.04 6.91 15.63
CA ALA A 11 3.14 7.68 14.39
C ALA A 11 3.73 9.09 14.61
N SER A 12 3.37 9.78 15.72
CA SER A 12 3.93 11.08 16.08
C SER A 12 5.36 10.98 16.61
N SER A 13 5.68 9.95 17.39
CA SER A 13 7.02 9.63 17.87
C SER A 13 7.96 9.31 16.71
N ASN A 14 7.52 8.50 15.73
CA ASN A 14 8.29 8.22 14.51
C ASN A 14 8.45 9.47 13.64
N SER A 15 7.43 10.33 13.51
CA SER A 15 7.55 11.61 12.80
C SER A 15 8.55 12.57 13.43
N ASN A 16 8.64 12.60 14.77
CA ASN A 16 9.59 13.43 15.49
C ASN A 16 11.01 12.83 15.53
N LYS A 17 11.13 11.49 15.60
CA LYS A 17 12.41 10.80 15.44
C LYS A 17 12.97 10.99 14.03
N LEU A 18 12.14 10.92 12.99
CA LEU A 18 12.54 11.07 11.59
C LEU A 18 13.02 12.48 11.23
N LYS A 19 12.60 13.54 11.96
CA LYS A 19 13.20 14.87 11.83
C LYS A 19 14.61 14.97 12.42
N LYS A 20 14.95 14.06 13.34
CA LYS A 20 16.29 13.99 13.97
C LYS A 20 17.27 13.05 13.25
N VAL A 21 16.77 12.17 12.37
CA VAL A 21 17.56 11.15 11.64
C VAL A 21 18.53 11.74 10.58
N SER A 22 18.58 13.06 10.39
CA SER A 22 19.63 13.72 9.61
C SER A 22 20.92 13.99 10.39
N ASP A 23 20.99 13.63 11.67
CA ASP A 23 22.16 13.82 12.51
C ASP A 23 23.02 12.55 12.47
N GLU A 24 24.28 12.68 12.03
CA GLU A 24 25.23 11.58 11.86
C GLU A 24 25.47 10.83 13.18
N SER A 25 25.45 11.54 14.32
CA SER A 25 25.62 10.93 15.66
C SER A 25 24.47 9.98 16.01
N ILE A 26 23.24 10.32 15.62
CA ILE A 26 22.07 9.47 15.86
C ILE A 26 22.12 8.22 14.98
N LYS A 27 22.60 8.36 13.74
CA LYS A 27 22.82 7.24 12.83
C LYS A 27 23.82 6.24 13.40
N GLU A 28 24.97 6.73 13.87
CA GLU A 28 26.00 5.89 14.45
C GLU A 28 25.50 5.15 15.71
N GLU A 29 24.79 5.83 16.60
CA GLU A 29 24.22 5.25 17.79
C GLU A 29 23.13 4.20 17.46
N PHE A 30 22.28 4.46 16.47
CA PHE A 30 21.25 3.53 16.00
C PHE A 30 21.91 2.28 15.38
N ILE A 31 22.90 2.45 14.50
CA ILE A 31 23.64 1.33 13.87
C ILE A 31 24.34 0.49 14.91
N ALA A 32 24.95 1.11 15.92
CA ALA A 32 25.61 0.38 17.01
C ALA A 32 24.61 -0.43 17.85
N SER A 33 23.36 0.04 17.97
CA SER A 33 22.34 -0.62 18.77
C SER A 33 21.53 -1.69 18.02
N PHE A 34 21.27 -1.50 16.73
CA PHE A 34 20.33 -2.30 15.95
C PHE A 34 20.91 -2.85 14.63
N GLY A 35 22.10 -2.43 14.24
CA GLY A 35 22.77 -2.85 13.02
C GLY A 35 22.46 -1.98 11.78
N GLU A 36 23.37 -2.08 10.79
CA GLU A 36 23.30 -1.27 9.55
C GLU A 36 22.09 -1.62 8.66
N GLU A 37 21.67 -2.87 8.63
CA GLU A 37 20.50 -3.30 7.84
C GLU A 37 19.22 -2.65 8.36
N LYS A 38 19.05 -2.62 9.68
CA LYS A 38 17.88 -1.97 10.29
C LYS A 38 17.86 -0.47 10.07
N TRP A 39 19.03 0.17 10.04
CA TRP A 39 19.14 1.57 9.65
C TRP A 39 18.69 1.82 8.21
N LYS A 40 19.09 0.98 7.25
CA LYS A 40 18.67 1.10 5.84
C LYS A 40 17.16 0.98 5.67
N GLU A 41 16.52 0.08 6.42
CA GLU A 41 15.05 -0.04 6.44
C GLU A 41 14.38 1.25 6.94
N GLU A 42 14.82 1.80 8.08
CA GLU A 42 14.28 3.03 8.64
C GLU A 42 14.48 4.22 7.69
N GLU A 43 15.63 4.32 7.05
CA GLU A 43 15.90 5.34 6.03
C GLU A 43 14.97 5.20 4.83
N MET A 44 14.73 3.98 4.35
CA MET A 44 13.79 3.72 3.24
C MET A 44 12.36 4.09 3.65
N LEU A 45 11.88 3.65 4.83
CA LEU A 45 10.56 3.99 5.34
C LEU A 45 10.37 5.51 5.46
N SER A 46 11.43 6.23 5.84
CA SER A 46 11.46 7.69 5.89
C SER A 46 11.23 8.32 4.50
N LYS A 47 11.93 7.82 3.46
CA LYS A 47 11.77 8.29 2.07
C LYS A 47 10.36 8.06 1.52
N LEU A 48 9.64 7.07 2.04
CA LEU A 48 8.27 6.74 1.63
C LEU A 48 7.20 7.64 2.27
N ILE A 49 7.51 8.43 3.32
CA ILE A 49 6.53 9.31 3.99
C ILE A 49 5.87 10.31 3.03
N PRO A 50 6.62 11.09 2.24
CA PRO A 50 6.02 12.06 1.32
C PRO A 50 5.15 11.39 0.25
N PHE A 51 5.56 10.20 -0.21
CA PHE A 51 4.78 9.41 -1.16
C PHE A 51 3.46 8.97 -0.55
N SER A 52 3.48 8.34 0.63
CA SER A 52 2.27 7.91 1.36
C SER A 52 1.29 9.06 1.57
N LYS A 53 1.79 10.23 1.98
CA LYS A 53 0.95 11.45 2.14
C LYS A 53 0.27 11.85 0.84
N LYS A 54 0.96 11.78 -0.30
CA LYS A 54 0.41 12.16 -1.61
C LYS A 54 -0.65 11.16 -2.08
N VAL A 55 -0.39 9.85 -1.96
CA VAL A 55 -1.34 8.80 -2.34
C VAL A 55 -2.59 8.88 -1.48
N ALA A 56 -2.43 8.93 -0.15
CA ALA A 56 -3.55 9.03 0.79
C ALA A 56 -4.42 10.26 0.51
N LYS A 57 -3.79 11.44 0.31
CA LYS A 57 -4.51 12.67 -0.06
C LYS A 57 -5.25 12.52 -1.40
N HIS A 58 -4.63 11.88 -2.39
CA HIS A 58 -5.25 11.68 -3.71
C HIS A 58 -6.50 10.80 -3.64
N LEU A 59 -6.46 9.78 -2.79
CA LEU A 59 -7.58 8.85 -2.59
C LEU A 59 -8.60 9.32 -1.55
N GLY A 60 -8.28 10.35 -0.76
CA GLY A 60 -9.14 10.81 0.34
C GLY A 60 -9.21 9.83 1.51
N VAL A 61 -8.12 9.10 1.76
CA VAL A 61 -8.00 8.14 2.87
C VAL A 61 -6.99 8.60 3.91
N ASP A 62 -7.04 7.98 5.09
CA ASP A 62 -6.08 8.26 6.15
C ASP A 62 -4.69 7.73 5.80
N ILE A 63 -3.66 8.39 6.36
CA ILE A 63 -2.29 7.89 6.29
C ILE A 63 -2.15 6.78 7.32
N VAL A 64 -1.72 5.60 6.87
CA VAL A 64 -1.46 4.45 7.76
C VAL A 64 0.06 4.23 7.91
N PRO A 65 0.51 3.72 9.08
CA PRO A 65 1.88 3.25 9.27
C PRO A 65 2.26 2.19 8.23
N ARG A 66 3.55 2.07 7.96
CA ARG A 66 4.14 1.06 7.10
C ARG A 66 5.37 0.46 7.77
N VAL A 67 5.58 -0.80 7.52
CA VAL A 67 6.69 -1.58 8.08
C VAL A 67 7.24 -2.52 7.01
N PHE A 68 8.47 -2.98 7.19
CA PHE A 68 8.98 -4.13 6.46
C PHE A 68 8.72 -5.40 7.26
N GLU A 69 8.20 -6.43 6.60
CA GLU A 69 7.92 -7.74 7.18
C GLU A 69 8.35 -8.84 6.19
N GLU A 70 8.73 -10.00 6.71
CA GLU A 70 8.89 -11.21 5.91
C GLU A 70 7.50 -11.71 5.51
N LEU A 71 7.14 -11.52 4.25
CA LEU A 71 5.90 -12.02 3.65
C LEU A 71 6.24 -13.17 2.70
N ASP A 72 5.66 -14.35 2.91
CA ASP A 72 6.01 -15.58 2.16
C ASP A 72 5.91 -15.39 0.63
N LYS A 73 4.70 -15.14 0.11
CA LYS A 73 4.45 -15.04 -1.34
C LYS A 73 4.00 -13.65 -1.80
N GLU A 74 3.65 -12.80 -0.87
CA GLU A 74 3.08 -11.48 -1.17
C GLU A 74 4.18 -10.42 -1.28
N ASP A 75 3.93 -9.43 -2.10
CA ASP A 75 4.77 -8.24 -2.23
C ASP A 75 4.51 -7.25 -1.09
N SER A 76 3.25 -7.15 -0.69
CA SER A 76 2.76 -6.27 0.39
C SER A 76 1.40 -6.76 0.88
N ARG A 77 0.97 -6.24 2.03
CA ARG A 77 -0.34 -6.52 2.61
C ARG A 77 -0.87 -5.34 3.42
N LEU A 78 -2.14 -5.00 3.21
CA LEU A 78 -2.88 -4.09 4.08
C LEU A 78 -3.52 -4.87 5.25
N TYR A 79 -3.05 -4.60 6.46
CA TYR A 79 -3.70 -5.04 7.70
C TYR A 79 -4.75 -4.01 8.11
N PHE A 80 -5.95 -4.13 7.52
CA PHE A 80 -7.00 -3.13 7.66
C PHE A 80 -7.47 -2.94 9.11
N LYS A 81 -7.60 -4.01 9.88
CA LYS A 81 -8.04 -3.96 11.29
C LYS A 81 -6.98 -3.33 12.19
N GLU A 82 -5.73 -3.64 11.94
CA GLU A 82 -4.57 -3.16 12.68
C GLU A 82 -4.11 -1.78 12.18
N GLN A 83 -4.61 -1.35 11.03
CA GLN A 83 -4.36 -0.04 10.43
C GLN A 83 -2.88 0.19 10.06
N TYR A 84 -2.23 -0.78 9.40
CA TYR A 84 -0.90 -0.61 8.83
C TYR A 84 -0.72 -1.37 7.51
N ILE A 85 0.32 -1.01 6.76
CA ILE A 85 0.74 -1.69 5.54
C ILE A 85 2.07 -2.37 5.79
N ALA A 86 2.15 -3.68 5.55
CA ALA A 86 3.40 -4.42 5.46
C ALA A 86 3.90 -4.41 4.01
N ILE A 87 5.20 -4.18 3.84
CA ILE A 87 5.93 -4.31 2.58
C ILE A 87 6.91 -5.46 2.78
N ASN A 88 7.01 -6.37 1.82
CA ASN A 88 7.95 -7.47 1.92
C ASN A 88 9.39 -6.93 2.07
N GLU A 89 10.11 -7.39 3.07
CA GLU A 89 11.46 -6.91 3.42
C GLU A 89 12.47 -7.06 2.28
N ARG A 90 12.23 -7.99 1.32
CA ARG A 90 13.05 -8.11 0.10
C ARG A 90 13.10 -6.83 -0.74
N TYR A 91 12.17 -5.90 -0.53
CA TYR A 91 12.12 -4.60 -1.21
C TYR A 91 12.72 -3.46 -0.39
N SER A 92 13.27 -3.72 0.80
CA SER A 92 13.82 -2.69 1.70
C SER A 92 14.91 -1.80 1.08
N SER A 93 15.52 -2.22 -0.02
CA SER A 93 16.49 -1.43 -0.81
C SER A 93 15.95 -0.95 -2.17
N ASN A 94 14.69 -1.22 -2.51
CA ASN A 94 14.09 -0.87 -3.80
C ASN A 94 12.92 0.10 -3.66
N LEU A 95 13.22 1.40 -3.81
CA LEU A 95 12.23 2.47 -3.65
C LEU A 95 11.05 2.35 -4.62
N GLU A 96 11.27 1.95 -5.87
CA GLU A 96 10.21 1.84 -6.89
C GLU A 96 9.23 0.71 -6.54
N GLU A 97 9.72 -0.45 -6.11
CA GLU A 97 8.87 -1.55 -5.66
C GLU A 97 8.11 -1.18 -4.38
N CYS A 98 8.75 -0.50 -3.42
CA CYS A 98 8.05 0.02 -2.24
C CYS A 98 6.93 1.01 -2.61
N MET A 99 7.16 1.91 -3.56
CA MET A 99 6.13 2.84 -4.03
C MET A 99 4.98 2.11 -4.73
N LYS A 100 5.28 1.07 -5.51
CA LYS A 100 4.29 0.21 -6.17
C LYS A 100 3.43 -0.51 -5.13
N CYS A 101 4.04 -1.16 -4.16
CA CYS A 101 3.36 -1.82 -3.04
C CYS A 101 2.44 -0.84 -2.29
N LEU A 102 2.97 0.32 -1.89
CA LEU A 102 2.18 1.31 -1.16
C LEU A 102 1.00 1.84 -1.97
N ALA A 103 1.17 2.15 -3.26
CA ALA A 103 0.05 2.63 -4.08
C ALA A 103 -1.06 1.57 -4.19
N HIS A 104 -0.68 0.30 -4.32
CA HIS A 104 -1.59 -0.84 -4.36
C HIS A 104 -2.38 -0.99 -3.05
N GLU A 105 -1.70 -1.00 -1.90
CA GLU A 105 -2.34 -1.18 -0.60
C GLU A 105 -3.20 0.03 -0.20
N TYR A 106 -2.79 1.24 -0.55
CA TYR A 106 -3.64 2.43 -0.37
C TYR A 106 -4.91 2.37 -1.22
N ARG A 107 -4.87 1.72 -2.40
CA ARG A 107 -6.09 1.50 -3.19
C ARG A 107 -7.02 0.52 -2.51
N HIS A 108 -6.51 -0.55 -1.87
CA HIS A 108 -7.32 -1.44 -1.05
C HIS A 108 -7.95 -0.70 0.15
N LEU A 109 -7.21 0.17 0.82
CA LEU A 109 -7.76 1.01 1.89
C LEU A 109 -8.93 1.88 1.39
N PHE A 110 -8.78 2.49 0.21
CA PHE A 110 -9.86 3.24 -0.45
C PHE A 110 -11.07 2.35 -0.75
N GLN A 111 -10.88 1.13 -1.24
CA GLN A 111 -11.96 0.18 -1.53
C GLN A 111 -12.74 -0.18 -0.25
N TYR A 112 -12.08 -0.36 0.88
CA TYR A 112 -12.74 -0.54 2.18
C TYR A 112 -13.58 0.68 2.58
N TYR A 113 -13.09 1.89 2.35
CA TYR A 113 -13.86 3.11 2.61
C TYR A 113 -15.07 3.22 1.68
N MET A 114 -14.91 2.87 0.40
CA MET A 114 -16.03 2.81 -0.56
C MET A 114 -17.12 1.85 -0.10
N ILE A 115 -16.75 0.67 0.40
CA ILE A 115 -17.71 -0.31 0.94
C ILE A 115 -18.46 0.26 2.15
N ALA A 116 -17.74 0.85 3.09
CA ALA A 116 -18.32 1.40 4.30
C ALA A 116 -19.32 2.54 4.02
N LEU A 117 -19.01 3.40 3.03
CA LEU A 117 -19.80 4.59 2.73
C LEU A 117 -20.97 4.31 1.77
N PHE A 118 -20.76 3.48 0.75
CA PHE A 118 -21.67 3.42 -0.41
C PHE A 118 -22.30 2.05 -0.64
N SER A 119 -21.94 0.98 0.07
CA SER A 119 -22.45 -0.37 -0.25
C SER A 119 -23.99 -0.53 -0.15
N LYS A 120 -24.65 0.37 0.55
CA LYS A 120 -26.12 0.41 0.71
C LYS A 120 -26.84 1.31 -0.31
N ASP A 121 -26.10 2.07 -1.12
CA ASP A 121 -26.67 3.04 -2.05
C ASP A 121 -27.08 2.41 -3.37
N ASP A 122 -28.19 2.84 -3.95
CA ASP A 122 -28.65 2.43 -5.29
C ASP A 122 -28.05 3.33 -6.40
N THR A 123 -26.73 3.51 -6.32
CA THR A 123 -25.95 4.31 -7.29
C THR A 123 -24.89 3.44 -7.99
N ALA A 124 -24.26 3.99 -9.03
CA ALA A 124 -23.12 3.35 -9.66
C ALA A 124 -21.97 3.11 -8.68
N LEU A 125 -21.73 4.06 -7.74
CA LEU A 125 -20.74 3.91 -6.68
C LEU A 125 -21.12 2.78 -5.71
N GLY A 126 -22.40 2.69 -5.32
CA GLY A 126 -22.91 1.61 -4.49
C GLY A 126 -22.79 0.24 -5.18
N THR A 127 -23.01 0.19 -6.49
CA THR A 127 -22.79 -1.05 -7.26
C THR A 127 -21.33 -1.47 -7.25
N LEU A 128 -20.39 -0.54 -7.45
CA LEU A 128 -18.96 -0.81 -7.38
C LEU A 128 -18.54 -1.23 -5.96
N ALA A 129 -19.03 -0.54 -4.94
CA ALA A 129 -18.77 -0.89 -3.54
C ALA A 129 -19.24 -2.31 -3.18
N ARG A 130 -20.40 -2.74 -3.71
CA ARG A 130 -20.89 -4.13 -3.54
C ARG A 130 -20.04 -5.16 -4.27
N LEU A 131 -19.47 -4.82 -5.44
CA LEU A 131 -18.51 -5.70 -6.12
C LEU A 131 -17.23 -5.87 -5.29
N TYR A 132 -16.66 -4.79 -4.77
CA TYR A 132 -15.52 -4.86 -3.86
C TYR A 132 -15.83 -5.70 -2.63
N LYS A 133 -17.00 -5.46 -1.99
CA LYS A 133 -17.42 -6.22 -0.83
C LYS A 133 -17.52 -7.72 -1.13
N LYS A 134 -18.09 -8.09 -2.28
CA LYS A 134 -18.21 -9.49 -2.70
C LYS A 134 -16.83 -10.15 -2.82
N ASP A 135 -15.84 -9.47 -3.39
CA ASP A 135 -14.49 -10.00 -3.55
C ASP A 135 -13.78 -10.14 -2.19
N PHE A 136 -13.88 -9.13 -1.31
CA PHE A 136 -13.31 -9.22 0.04
C PHE A 136 -14.00 -10.28 0.93
N ASP A 137 -15.33 -10.45 0.81
CA ASP A 137 -16.06 -11.49 1.56
C ASP A 137 -15.73 -12.91 1.06
N ASN A 138 -15.35 -13.06 -0.22
CA ASN A 138 -15.02 -14.32 -0.87
C ASN A 138 -13.55 -14.34 -1.34
N GLN A 139 -12.67 -13.73 -0.57
CA GLN A 139 -11.28 -13.59 -0.94
C GLN A 139 -10.66 -14.94 -1.28
N VAL A 140 -10.19 -15.05 -2.52
CA VAL A 140 -9.39 -16.18 -2.97
C VAL A 140 -7.98 -15.96 -2.45
N GLY A 141 -7.38 -16.97 -1.83
CA GLY A 141 -6.00 -16.86 -1.36
C GLY A 141 -5.00 -16.86 -2.51
N ILE A 142 -3.81 -16.35 -2.23
CA ILE A 142 -2.71 -16.27 -3.22
C ILE A 142 -2.23 -17.65 -3.71
N GLU A 143 -2.62 -18.73 -3.04
CA GLU A 143 -2.40 -20.12 -3.47
C GLU A 143 -3.12 -20.44 -4.79
N ASP A 144 -4.26 -19.80 -5.10
CA ASP A 144 -4.91 -19.83 -6.42
C ASP A 144 -4.68 -18.49 -7.13
N TYR A 145 -3.42 -18.24 -7.48
CA TYR A 145 -2.94 -16.96 -7.98
C TYR A 145 -3.74 -16.44 -9.20
N GLU A 146 -4.16 -17.33 -10.10
CA GLU A 146 -4.93 -16.91 -11.28
C GLU A 146 -6.30 -16.33 -10.88
N LYS A 147 -7.02 -17.00 -10.00
CA LYS A 147 -8.33 -16.49 -9.51
C LYS A 147 -8.16 -15.27 -8.63
N TYR A 148 -7.11 -15.24 -7.78
CA TYR A 148 -6.79 -14.09 -6.97
C TYR A 148 -6.64 -12.83 -7.83
N MET A 149 -5.82 -12.89 -8.89
CA MET A 149 -5.56 -11.77 -9.79
C MET A 149 -6.79 -11.33 -10.59
N LEU A 150 -7.79 -12.19 -10.79
CA LEU A 150 -9.02 -11.87 -11.52
C LEU A 150 -10.11 -11.22 -10.65
N GLN A 151 -9.88 -11.06 -9.35
CA GLN A 151 -10.79 -10.31 -8.48
C GLN A 151 -10.80 -8.82 -8.88
N VAL A 152 -11.97 -8.20 -8.87
CA VAL A 152 -12.13 -6.79 -9.27
C VAL A 152 -11.31 -5.86 -8.38
N VAL A 153 -11.17 -6.19 -7.09
CA VAL A 153 -10.34 -5.42 -6.14
C VAL A 153 -8.87 -5.41 -6.56
N GLU A 154 -8.33 -6.53 -7.04
CA GLU A 154 -6.95 -6.65 -7.48
C GLU A 154 -6.72 -5.93 -8.82
N ILE A 155 -7.63 -6.14 -9.80
CA ILE A 155 -7.57 -5.47 -11.11
C ILE A 155 -7.58 -3.95 -10.93
N ASP A 156 -8.47 -3.44 -10.09
CA ASP A 156 -8.57 -2.00 -9.80
C ASP A 156 -7.34 -1.47 -9.04
N ALA A 157 -6.80 -2.22 -8.08
CA ALA A 157 -5.60 -1.81 -7.35
C ALA A 157 -4.37 -1.73 -8.27
N TYR A 158 -4.18 -2.69 -9.16
CA TYR A 158 -3.13 -2.66 -10.18
C TYR A 158 -3.34 -1.54 -11.21
N ALA A 159 -4.57 -1.34 -11.68
CA ALA A 159 -4.90 -0.26 -12.61
C ALA A 159 -4.60 1.11 -12.02
N PHE A 160 -5.05 1.36 -10.78
CA PHE A 160 -4.74 2.58 -10.05
C PHE A 160 -3.23 2.78 -9.90
N THR A 161 -2.51 1.77 -9.43
CA THR A 161 -1.06 1.82 -9.23
C THR A 161 -0.34 2.21 -10.50
N LYS A 162 -0.66 1.56 -11.62
CA LYS A 162 -0.06 1.84 -12.93
C LYS A 162 -0.33 3.27 -13.40
N VAL A 163 -1.58 3.71 -13.35
CA VAL A 163 -1.96 5.06 -13.78
C VAL A 163 -1.34 6.13 -12.87
N TYR A 164 -1.42 5.95 -11.56
CA TYR A 164 -0.92 6.89 -10.57
C TYR A 164 0.60 7.08 -10.68
N LEU A 165 1.36 5.99 -10.69
CA LEU A 165 2.82 6.04 -10.76
C LEU A 165 3.31 6.60 -12.10
N LYS A 166 2.69 6.22 -13.22
CA LYS A 166 3.01 6.78 -14.54
C LYS A 166 2.75 8.29 -14.59
N LYS A 167 1.59 8.74 -14.09
CA LYS A 167 1.19 10.16 -14.13
C LYS A 167 2.09 11.05 -13.28
N TYR A 168 2.33 10.67 -12.03
CA TYR A 168 2.96 11.54 -11.04
C TYR A 168 4.47 11.30 -10.84
N TYR A 169 4.97 10.11 -11.19
CA TYR A 169 6.36 9.71 -10.94
C TYR A 169 7.10 9.27 -12.21
N LYS A 170 6.41 9.17 -13.36
CA LYS A 170 6.97 8.69 -14.63
C LYS A 170 7.47 7.25 -14.58
N LEU A 171 6.96 6.47 -13.63
CA LEU A 171 7.25 5.05 -13.49
C LEU A 171 6.23 4.24 -14.30
N ASP A 172 6.71 3.40 -15.20
CA ASP A 172 5.87 2.52 -16.03
C ASP A 172 5.89 1.10 -15.48
N ILE A 173 4.81 0.73 -14.78
CA ILE A 173 4.68 -0.59 -14.17
C ILE A 173 4.40 -1.63 -15.24
N LYS A 174 5.32 -2.58 -15.36
CA LYS A 174 5.17 -3.74 -16.25
C LYS A 174 4.52 -4.90 -15.50
N ILE A 175 3.45 -5.42 -16.08
CA ILE A 175 2.79 -6.64 -15.61
C ILE A 175 3.30 -7.80 -16.46
N SER A 176 3.99 -8.75 -15.81
CA SER A 176 4.68 -9.86 -16.51
C SER A 176 3.71 -10.81 -17.21
N ASN A 177 2.55 -11.07 -16.61
CA ASN A 177 1.52 -11.90 -17.20
C ASN A 177 0.75 -11.12 -18.28
N LYS A 178 0.93 -11.50 -19.54
CA LYS A 178 0.33 -10.80 -20.71
C LYS A 178 -1.20 -10.79 -20.69
N SER A 179 -1.83 -11.89 -20.28
CA SER A 179 -3.30 -12.00 -20.21
C SER A 179 -3.86 -11.07 -19.16
N TYR A 180 -3.24 -11.05 -17.98
CA TYR A 180 -3.60 -10.14 -16.90
C TYR A 180 -3.32 -8.68 -17.26
N SER A 181 -2.18 -8.39 -17.88
CA SER A 181 -1.87 -7.04 -18.37
C SER A 181 -2.96 -6.50 -19.29
N LYS A 182 -3.49 -7.34 -20.20
CA LYS A 182 -4.60 -6.96 -21.10
C LYS A 182 -5.86 -6.61 -20.32
N ILE A 183 -6.23 -7.40 -19.30
CA ILE A 183 -7.40 -7.15 -18.47
C ILE A 183 -7.25 -5.81 -17.72
N VAL A 184 -6.08 -5.56 -17.13
CA VAL A 184 -5.79 -4.28 -16.45
C VAL A 184 -5.85 -3.10 -17.41
N GLU A 185 -5.30 -3.22 -18.64
CA GLU A 185 -5.38 -2.15 -19.66
C GLU A 185 -6.83 -1.89 -20.12
N GLU A 186 -7.63 -2.94 -20.32
CA GLU A 186 -9.06 -2.79 -20.63
C GLU A 186 -9.80 -2.07 -19.48
N PHE A 187 -9.48 -2.40 -18.24
CA PHE A 187 -10.03 -1.73 -17.06
C PHE A 187 -9.61 -0.26 -17.00
N ILE A 188 -8.33 0.05 -17.23
CA ILE A 188 -7.82 1.43 -17.30
C ILE A 188 -8.57 2.23 -18.35
N ASN A 189 -8.68 1.73 -19.59
CA ASN A 189 -9.34 2.42 -20.68
C ASN A 189 -10.83 2.68 -20.43
N ARG A 190 -11.46 1.91 -19.55
CA ARG A 190 -12.87 2.04 -19.23
C ARG A 190 -13.15 2.99 -18.04
N TYR A 191 -12.24 3.07 -17.08
CA TYR A 191 -12.54 3.71 -15.78
C TYR A 191 -11.58 4.83 -15.38
N TYR A 192 -10.42 4.95 -16.05
CA TYR A 192 -9.41 5.97 -15.80
C TYR A 192 -9.15 6.85 -17.02
#